data_de6acdc1f14ce133f93708a1d1ea20b4
#
_entry.id   de6acdc1f14ce133f93708a1d1ea20b4
#
_cell.length_a   1.000
_cell.length_b   1.000
_cell.length_c   1.000
_cell.angle_alpha   90.00
_cell.angle_beta   90.00
_cell.angle_gamma   90.00
#
_symmetry.space_group_name_H-M   'P 1'
#
loop_
_entity.id
_entity.type
_entity.pdbx_description
1 polymer ?
#
loop_
_entity_poly.entity_id
_entity_poly.type
_entity_poly.pdbx_seq_one_letter_code
_entity_poly.pdbx_strand_id
1 'polypeptide(L)'
;MTTGALPAAEPAVWRTMLRAQARISRRLQADLLARHGLALAAYDVLMHLGEAPDGRLRMNDLADRVLLSRSGLTRLVDRMQRDGLVARQSCADDARGLFAVLTAAGRDRLAEATPTYRQGVRDYLLSRLDEPDLRTLEHILGKLADEPVPA
;
A
#
# COMPACT_ATOMS: atom_id res chain seq x y z
N MET A 1 -29.97 22.37 1.31
CA MET A 1 -28.66 21.78 0.97
C MET A 1 -28.73 21.32 -0.48
N THR A 2 -28.16 22.09 -1.35
CA THR A 2 -28.14 21.77 -2.78
C THR A 2 -27.07 20.72 -2.97
N THR A 3 -27.49 19.47 -3.15
CA THR A 3 -26.60 18.44 -3.66
C THR A 3 -26.32 18.82 -5.10
N GLY A 4 -25.28 19.63 -5.31
CA GLY A 4 -24.85 20.02 -6.65
C GLY A 4 -24.46 18.75 -7.39
N ALA A 5 -25.17 18.46 -8.49
CA ALA A 5 -24.75 17.42 -9.40
C ALA A 5 -23.32 17.75 -9.86
N LEU A 6 -22.42 16.77 -9.80
CA LEU A 6 -21.05 16.92 -10.29
C LEU A 6 -21.08 17.32 -11.76
N PRO A 7 -20.24 18.28 -12.24
CA PRO A 7 -20.11 18.57 -13.66
C PRO A 7 -19.89 17.30 -14.48
N ALA A 8 -20.36 17.25 -15.71
CA ALA A 8 -20.36 16.03 -16.55
C ALA A 8 -18.93 15.44 -16.77
N ALA A 9 -17.88 16.22 -16.63
CA ALA A 9 -16.49 15.77 -16.75
C ALA A 9 -15.96 15.07 -15.47
N GLU A 10 -16.48 15.43 -14.30
CA GLU A 10 -15.99 14.88 -13.02
C GLU A 10 -16.23 13.38 -12.84
N PRO A 11 -17.41 12.82 -13.18
CA PRO A 11 -17.59 11.36 -13.12
C PRO A 11 -16.64 10.58 -14.01
N ALA A 12 -16.23 11.12 -15.15
CA ALA A 12 -15.30 10.47 -16.08
C ALA A 12 -13.88 10.42 -15.50
N VAL A 13 -13.39 11.52 -14.93
CA VAL A 13 -12.06 11.57 -14.26
C VAL A 13 -12.00 10.58 -13.11
N TRP A 14 -12.99 10.59 -12.23
CA TRP A 14 -13.09 9.67 -11.11
C TRP A 14 -13.07 8.20 -11.54
N ARG A 15 -13.92 7.82 -12.47
CA ARG A 15 -13.98 6.45 -12.99
C ARG A 15 -12.68 6.02 -13.67
N THR A 16 -12.04 6.92 -14.41
CA THR A 16 -10.77 6.63 -15.09
C THR A 16 -9.65 6.40 -14.07
N MET A 17 -9.58 7.22 -13.04
CA MET A 17 -8.61 7.06 -11.95
C MET A 17 -8.80 5.70 -11.23
N LEU A 18 -10.05 5.36 -10.88
CA LEU A 18 -10.35 4.07 -10.25
C LEU A 18 -9.99 2.87 -11.14
N ARG A 19 -10.30 2.95 -12.44
CA ARG A 19 -9.96 1.88 -13.39
C ARG A 19 -8.45 1.72 -13.57
N ALA A 20 -7.71 2.82 -13.66
CA ALA A 20 -6.26 2.81 -13.80
C ALA A 20 -5.62 2.16 -12.56
N GLN A 21 -6.01 2.61 -11.37
CA GLN A 21 -5.52 2.07 -10.10
C GLN A 21 -5.84 0.58 -9.97
N ALA A 22 -7.07 0.18 -10.23
CA ALA A 22 -7.49 -1.22 -10.14
C ALA A 22 -6.76 -2.12 -11.15
N ARG A 23 -6.51 -1.64 -12.37
CA ARG A 23 -5.78 -2.39 -13.40
C ARG A 23 -4.33 -2.62 -13.00
N ILE A 24 -3.63 -1.59 -12.53
CA ILE A 24 -2.24 -1.69 -12.10
C ILE A 24 -2.14 -2.62 -10.90
N SER A 25 -2.96 -2.42 -9.88
CA SER A 25 -2.96 -3.25 -8.66
C SER A 25 -3.22 -4.72 -8.95
N ARG A 26 -4.17 -5.05 -9.84
CA ARG A 26 -4.44 -6.45 -10.22
C ARG A 26 -3.25 -7.11 -10.91
N ARG A 27 -2.52 -6.39 -11.77
CA ARG A 27 -1.34 -6.93 -12.42
C ARG A 27 -0.18 -7.14 -11.46
N LEU A 28 0.09 -6.16 -10.59
CA LEU A 28 1.07 -6.30 -9.53
C LEU A 28 0.74 -7.49 -8.61
N GLN A 29 -0.52 -7.62 -8.23
CA GLN A 29 -1.02 -8.76 -7.45
C GLN A 29 -0.75 -10.10 -8.14
N ALA A 30 -1.08 -10.18 -9.44
CA ALA A 30 -0.89 -11.41 -10.21
C ALA A 30 0.61 -11.80 -10.29
N ASP A 31 1.49 -10.83 -10.55
CA ASP A 31 2.93 -11.09 -10.66
C ASP A 31 3.55 -11.53 -9.32
N LEU A 32 3.18 -10.85 -8.23
CA LEU A 32 3.66 -11.19 -6.89
C LEU A 32 3.18 -12.56 -6.43
N LEU A 33 1.92 -12.89 -6.69
CA LEU A 33 1.37 -14.21 -6.36
C LEU A 33 2.03 -15.31 -7.18
N ALA A 34 2.17 -15.11 -8.50
CA ALA A 34 2.71 -16.12 -9.39
C ALA A 34 4.19 -16.45 -9.10
N ARG A 35 5.00 -15.42 -8.77
CA ARG A 35 6.45 -15.58 -8.60
C ARG A 35 6.88 -15.80 -7.16
N HIS A 36 6.12 -15.26 -6.20
CA HIS A 36 6.51 -15.25 -4.79
C HIS A 36 5.46 -15.83 -3.85
N GLY A 37 4.26 -16.16 -4.32
CA GLY A 37 3.15 -16.56 -3.46
C GLY A 37 2.78 -15.48 -2.44
N LEU A 38 3.04 -14.20 -2.75
CA LEU A 38 2.87 -13.07 -1.86
C LEU A 38 1.78 -12.14 -2.40
N ALA A 39 0.74 -11.90 -1.62
CA ALA A 39 -0.30 -10.93 -1.98
C ALA A 39 0.26 -9.50 -1.98
N LEU A 40 -0.25 -8.63 -2.85
CA LEU A 40 0.17 -7.22 -2.91
C LEU A 40 0.00 -6.51 -1.57
N ALA A 41 -1.11 -6.74 -0.86
CA ALA A 41 -1.31 -6.14 0.47
C ALA A 41 -0.27 -6.62 1.50
N ALA A 42 0.16 -7.87 1.42
CA ALA A 42 1.24 -8.38 2.28
C ALA A 42 2.59 -7.75 1.92
N TYR A 43 2.88 -7.59 0.61
CA TYR A 43 4.06 -6.86 0.16
C TYR A 43 4.07 -5.42 0.69
N ASP A 44 2.93 -4.71 0.63
CA ASP A 44 2.81 -3.34 1.14
C ASP A 44 3.10 -3.28 2.65
N VAL A 45 2.62 -4.23 3.42
CA VAL A 45 2.93 -4.33 4.86
C VAL A 45 4.44 -4.50 5.07
N LEU A 46 5.06 -5.44 4.36
CA LEU A 46 6.51 -5.67 4.47
C LEU A 46 7.31 -4.43 4.09
N MET A 47 6.92 -3.76 3.02
CA MET A 47 7.58 -2.54 2.53
C MET A 47 7.52 -1.42 3.59
N HIS A 48 6.33 -1.13 4.12
CA HIS A 48 6.18 -0.08 5.13
C HIS A 48 6.92 -0.39 6.43
N LEU A 49 6.95 -1.65 6.84
CA LEU A 49 7.75 -2.08 7.98
C LEU A 49 9.25 -1.98 7.70
N GLY A 50 9.67 -2.33 6.48
CA GLY A 50 11.07 -2.23 6.07
C GLY A 50 11.61 -0.80 6.03
N GLU A 51 10.76 0.17 5.71
CA GLU A 51 11.08 1.60 5.70
C GLU A 51 10.98 2.25 7.08
N ALA A 52 10.28 1.64 8.02
CA ALA A 52 10.09 2.19 9.35
C ALA A 52 11.36 2.09 10.19
N PRO A 53 11.62 3.07 11.09
CA PRO A 53 12.67 2.95 12.09
C PRO A 53 12.51 1.65 12.90
N ASP A 54 13.60 0.92 13.09
CA ASP A 54 13.61 -0.36 13.81
C ASP A 54 12.72 -1.46 13.21
N GLY A 55 12.24 -1.31 11.97
CA GLY A 55 11.42 -2.31 11.28
C GLY A 55 10.05 -2.53 11.93
N ARG A 56 9.50 -1.54 12.62
CA ARG A 56 8.22 -1.67 13.33
C ARG A 56 7.33 -0.45 13.20
N LEU A 57 6.03 -0.68 13.20
CA LEU A 57 4.98 0.35 13.21
C LEU A 57 3.86 -0.08 14.16
N ARG A 58 3.19 0.91 14.75
CA ARG A 58 1.93 0.66 15.46
C ARG A 58 0.89 0.12 14.47
N MET A 59 0.04 -0.80 14.91
CA MET A 59 -0.99 -1.40 14.05
C MET A 59 -1.90 -0.35 13.41
N ASN A 60 -2.27 0.70 14.15
CA ASN A 60 -3.10 1.78 13.61
C ASN A 60 -2.38 2.56 12.50
N ASP A 61 -1.10 2.92 12.72
CA ASP A 61 -0.31 3.64 11.73
C ASP A 61 -0.09 2.80 10.48
N LEU A 62 0.09 1.50 10.64
CA LEU A 62 0.23 0.57 9.53
C LEU A 62 -1.08 0.47 8.71
N ALA A 63 -2.24 0.40 9.37
CA ALA A 63 -3.54 0.37 8.71
C ALA A 63 -3.75 1.60 7.82
N ASP A 64 -3.42 2.78 8.33
CA ASP A 64 -3.53 4.02 7.57
C ASP A 64 -2.60 4.05 6.34
N ARG A 65 -1.39 3.52 6.48
CA ARG A 65 -0.40 3.48 5.38
C ARG A 65 -0.76 2.48 4.28
N VAL A 66 -1.27 1.31 4.64
CA VAL A 66 -1.66 0.27 3.66
C VAL A 66 -3.09 0.43 3.16
N LEU A 67 -3.82 1.44 3.61
CA LEU A 67 -5.19 1.74 3.20
C LEU A 67 -6.17 0.58 3.45
N LEU A 68 -5.98 -0.12 4.54
CA LEU A 68 -6.87 -1.18 5.00
C LEU A 68 -7.66 -0.73 6.24
N SER A 69 -8.84 -1.31 6.42
CA SER A 69 -9.54 -1.22 7.70
C SER A 69 -8.72 -1.89 8.80
N ARG A 70 -8.94 -1.50 10.06
CA ARG A 70 -8.27 -2.13 11.21
C ARG A 70 -8.50 -3.64 11.26
N SER A 71 -9.73 -4.09 10.99
CA SER A 71 -10.06 -5.52 10.95
C SER A 71 -9.40 -6.24 9.76
N GLY A 72 -9.33 -5.60 8.60
CA GLY A 72 -8.63 -6.12 7.42
C GLY A 72 -7.15 -6.30 7.66
N LEU A 73 -6.49 -5.29 8.26
CA LEU A 73 -5.09 -5.37 8.63
C LEU A 73 -4.85 -6.46 9.67
N THR A 74 -5.67 -6.54 10.71
CA THR A 74 -5.53 -7.56 11.76
C THR A 74 -5.53 -8.96 11.15
N ARG A 75 -6.48 -9.27 10.26
CA ARG A 75 -6.55 -10.56 9.57
C ARG A 75 -5.34 -10.82 8.68
N LEU A 76 -4.86 -9.81 7.98
CA LEU A 76 -3.66 -9.92 7.14
C LEU A 76 -2.42 -10.20 8.00
N VAL A 77 -2.22 -9.44 9.06
CA VAL A 77 -1.08 -9.61 9.99
C VAL A 77 -1.15 -10.96 10.71
N ASP A 78 -2.33 -11.45 11.05
CA ASP A 78 -2.50 -12.82 11.60
C ASP A 78 -1.95 -13.89 10.65
N ARG A 79 -2.26 -13.78 9.36
CA ARG A 79 -1.73 -14.71 8.35
C ARG A 79 -0.21 -14.56 8.19
N MET A 80 0.27 -13.33 8.10
CA MET A 80 1.70 -13.05 7.94
C MET A 80 2.50 -13.50 9.18
N GLN A 81 1.94 -13.42 10.36
CA GLN A 81 2.55 -13.93 11.59
C GLN A 81 2.63 -15.47 11.58
N ARG A 82 1.59 -16.15 11.11
CA ARG A 82 1.62 -17.62 10.93
C ARG A 82 2.68 -18.04 9.90
N ASP A 83 2.90 -17.22 8.88
CA ASP A 83 3.93 -17.44 7.87
C ASP A 83 5.34 -17.02 8.35
N GLY A 84 5.45 -16.46 9.56
CA GLY A 84 6.72 -16.04 10.14
C GLY A 84 7.32 -14.75 9.58
N LEU A 85 6.56 -13.98 8.80
CA LEU A 85 7.04 -12.77 8.12
C LEU A 85 6.99 -11.51 9.00
N VAL A 86 6.07 -11.49 9.95
CA VAL A 86 5.90 -10.43 10.94
C VAL A 86 5.68 -11.02 12.32
N ALA A 87 5.96 -10.24 13.35
CA ALA A 87 5.63 -10.55 14.74
C ALA A 87 4.81 -9.41 15.33
N ARG A 88 4.07 -9.69 16.39
CA ARG A 88 3.43 -8.66 17.20
C ARG A 88 4.22 -8.44 18.47
N GLN A 89 4.37 -7.18 18.85
CA GLN A 89 5.04 -6.76 20.08
C GLN A 89 4.15 -5.78 20.84
N SER A 90 3.99 -6.00 22.13
CA SER A 90 3.28 -5.07 22.99
C SER A 90 4.07 -3.78 23.18
N CYS A 91 3.34 -2.65 23.25
CA CYS A 91 3.93 -1.37 23.61
C CYS A 91 4.15 -1.33 25.13
N ALA A 92 5.36 -1.02 25.59
CA ALA A 92 5.67 -0.94 27.03
C ALA A 92 4.85 0.14 27.76
N ASP A 93 4.52 1.24 27.05
CA ASP A 93 3.85 2.43 27.62
C ASP A 93 2.34 2.45 27.42
N ASP A 94 1.79 1.52 26.62
CA ASP A 94 0.36 1.45 26.31
C ASP A 94 -0.09 -0.01 26.21
N ALA A 95 -0.82 -0.49 27.22
CA ALA A 95 -1.36 -1.84 27.26
C ALA A 95 -2.32 -2.19 26.11
N ARG A 96 -2.77 -1.20 25.34
CA ARG A 96 -3.65 -1.34 24.16
C ARG A 96 -2.90 -1.23 22.85
N GLY A 97 -1.63 -0.77 22.88
CA GLY A 97 -0.81 -0.57 21.69
C GLY A 97 -0.07 -1.86 21.30
N LEU A 98 -0.29 -2.29 20.06
CA LEU A 98 0.48 -3.37 19.43
C LEU A 98 1.31 -2.80 18.28
N PHE A 99 2.55 -3.23 18.23
CA PHE A 99 3.41 -3.06 17.06
C PHE A 99 3.37 -4.29 16.18
N ALA A 100 3.35 -4.07 14.86
CA ALA A 100 3.80 -5.07 13.91
C ALA A 100 5.31 -4.89 13.69
N VAL A 101 6.04 -5.97 13.71
CA VAL A 101 7.51 -5.98 13.61
C VAL A 101 7.92 -6.87 12.46
N LEU A 102 8.80 -6.36 11.60
CA LEU A 102 9.38 -7.14 10.50
C LEU A 102 10.36 -8.17 11.04
N THR A 103 10.16 -9.44 10.71
CA THR A 103 11.10 -10.51 11.05
C THR A 103 12.24 -10.58 10.05
N ALA A 104 13.30 -11.33 10.36
CA ALA A 104 14.37 -11.61 9.40
C ALA A 104 13.82 -12.29 8.13
N ALA A 105 12.92 -13.27 8.29
CA ALA A 105 12.24 -13.92 7.16
C ALA A 105 11.38 -12.95 6.35
N GLY A 106 10.69 -12.03 7.03
CA GLY A 106 9.94 -10.96 6.35
C GLY A 106 10.83 -10.03 5.55
N ARG A 107 11.99 -9.67 6.07
CA ARG A 107 13.00 -8.85 5.37
C ARG A 107 13.54 -9.55 4.13
N ASP A 108 13.85 -10.83 4.23
CA ASP A 108 14.31 -11.63 3.10
C ASP A 108 13.22 -11.72 2.03
N ARG A 109 11.98 -11.97 2.43
CA ARG A 109 10.83 -12.05 1.53
C ARG A 109 10.59 -10.73 0.79
N LEU A 110 10.70 -9.60 1.51
CA LEU A 110 10.62 -8.26 0.90
C LEU A 110 11.72 -8.07 -0.14
N ALA A 111 12.96 -8.40 0.19
CA ALA A 111 14.10 -8.27 -0.72
C ALA A 111 13.92 -9.10 -2.00
N GLU A 112 13.41 -10.34 -1.88
CA GLU A 112 13.14 -11.21 -3.03
C GLU A 112 12.02 -10.68 -3.93
N ALA A 113 10.95 -10.13 -3.35
CA ALA A 113 9.77 -9.67 -4.09
C ALA A 113 9.94 -8.27 -4.69
N THR A 114 10.79 -7.43 -4.13
CA THR A 114 10.95 -6.03 -4.54
C THR A 114 11.33 -5.85 -6.03
N PRO A 115 12.23 -6.64 -6.64
CA PRO A 115 12.51 -6.54 -8.07
C PRO A 115 11.28 -6.79 -8.94
N THR A 116 10.46 -7.79 -8.60
CA THR A 116 9.21 -8.09 -9.32
C THR A 116 8.22 -6.93 -9.21
N TYR A 117 8.03 -6.39 -8.01
CA TYR A 117 7.17 -5.23 -7.78
C TYR A 117 7.63 -4.01 -8.59
N ARG A 118 8.92 -3.66 -8.52
CA ARG A 118 9.49 -2.53 -9.26
C ARG A 118 9.38 -2.70 -10.76
N GLN A 119 9.58 -3.92 -11.28
CA GLN A 119 9.40 -4.20 -12.68
C GLN A 119 7.95 -3.99 -13.11
N GLY A 120 7.00 -4.47 -12.32
CA GLY A 120 5.57 -4.26 -12.57
C GLY A 120 5.19 -2.78 -12.58
N VAL A 121 5.70 -1.97 -11.65
CA VAL A 121 5.48 -0.52 -11.65
C VAL A 121 6.01 0.12 -12.94
N ARG A 122 7.22 -0.28 -13.39
CA ARG A 122 7.76 0.18 -14.67
C ARG A 122 6.87 -0.19 -15.84
N ASP A 123 6.48 -1.45 -15.94
CA ASP A 123 5.73 -1.98 -17.10
C ASP A 123 4.29 -1.50 -17.16
N TYR A 124 3.64 -1.32 -16.01
CA TYR A 124 2.21 -1.02 -15.95
C TYR A 124 1.88 0.46 -15.79
N LEU A 125 2.84 1.27 -15.32
CA LEU A 125 2.68 2.70 -15.15
C LEU A 125 3.73 3.50 -15.94
N LEU A 126 5.01 3.37 -15.58
CA LEU A 126 6.05 4.30 -16.05
C LEU A 126 6.30 4.22 -17.55
N SER A 127 6.27 3.03 -18.14
CA SER A 127 6.51 2.83 -19.57
C SER A 127 5.39 3.35 -20.48
N ARG A 128 4.27 3.73 -19.91
CA ARG A 128 3.10 4.23 -20.63
C ARG A 128 2.99 5.74 -20.68
N LEU A 129 3.85 6.41 -19.95
CA LEU A 129 3.87 7.86 -19.79
C LEU A 129 5.23 8.39 -20.17
N ASP A 130 5.26 9.52 -20.84
CA ASP A 130 6.52 10.23 -21.04
C ASP A 130 6.90 11.03 -19.78
N GLU A 131 8.09 11.62 -19.80
CA GLU A 131 8.57 12.37 -18.64
C GLU A 131 7.73 13.61 -18.28
N PRO A 132 7.21 14.39 -19.25
CA PRO A 132 6.24 15.46 -18.96
C PRO A 132 4.96 14.95 -18.31
N ASP A 133 4.40 13.82 -18.79
CA ASP A 133 3.20 13.19 -18.22
C ASP A 133 3.44 12.75 -16.78
N LEU A 134 4.58 12.13 -16.49
CA LEU A 134 4.94 11.67 -15.15
C LEU A 134 5.03 12.84 -14.17
N ARG A 135 5.67 13.95 -14.55
CA ARG A 135 5.75 15.15 -13.72
C ARG A 135 4.37 15.77 -13.48
N THR A 136 3.54 15.81 -14.51
CA THR A 136 2.16 16.33 -14.42
C THR A 136 1.32 15.46 -13.50
N LEU A 137 1.41 14.13 -13.65
CA LEU A 137 0.68 13.18 -12.82
C LEU A 137 1.11 13.28 -11.35
N GLU A 138 2.41 13.33 -11.08
CA GLU A 138 2.95 13.51 -9.73
C GLU A 138 2.43 14.81 -9.09
N HIS A 139 2.47 15.91 -9.83
CA HIS A 139 1.95 17.21 -9.36
C HIS A 139 0.45 17.16 -9.04
N ILE A 140 -0.35 16.54 -9.92
CA ILE A 140 -1.81 16.42 -9.73
C ILE A 140 -2.12 15.52 -8.53
N LEU A 141 -1.50 14.36 -8.45
CA LEU A 141 -1.72 13.42 -7.34
C LEU A 141 -1.22 13.99 -6.02
N GLY A 142 -0.12 14.75 -6.02
CA GLY A 142 0.38 15.45 -4.85
C GLY A 142 -0.64 16.39 -4.24
N LYS A 143 -1.40 17.12 -5.05
CA LYS A 143 -2.50 17.98 -4.57
C LYS A 143 -3.59 17.22 -3.82
N LEU A 144 -3.79 15.95 -4.18
CA LEU A 144 -4.81 15.10 -3.55
C LEU A 144 -4.29 14.37 -2.31
N ALA A 145 -2.98 14.05 -2.29
CA ALA A 145 -2.35 13.29 -1.21
C ALA A 145 -1.97 14.18 0.00
N ASP A 146 -1.65 15.44 -0.25
CA ASP A 146 -1.17 16.38 0.78
C ASP A 146 -2.30 17.13 1.50
N GLU A 147 -3.55 16.87 1.19
CA GLU A 147 -4.65 17.46 1.95
C GLU A 147 -4.69 16.90 3.38
N PRO A 148 -4.71 17.79 4.41
CA PRO A 148 -4.92 17.33 5.77
C PRO A 148 -6.29 16.67 5.86
N VAL A 149 -6.34 15.43 6.35
CA VAL A 149 -7.60 14.73 6.63
C VAL A 149 -8.41 15.61 7.58
N PRO A 150 -9.64 16.04 7.22
CA PRO A 150 -10.46 16.80 8.16
C PRO A 150 -10.66 16.01 9.44
N ALA A 151 -10.46 16.70 10.56
CA ALA A 151 -10.62 16.13 11.89
C ALA A 151 -12.05 15.61 12.12
#